data_d190fefe89162893759fcbb8018e8a88
#
_entry.id   d190fefe89162893759fcbb8018e8a88
#
_cell.length_a   1.000
_cell.length_b   1.000
_cell.length_c   1.000
_cell.angle_alpha   90.00
_cell.angle_beta   90.00
_cell.angle_gamma   90.00
#
_symmetry.space_group_name_H-M   'P 1'
#
loop_
_entity.id
_entity.type
_entity.pdbx_description
1 polymer ?
#
loop_
_entity_poly.entity_id
_entity_poly.type
_entity_poly.pdbx_seq_one_letter_code
_entity_poly.pdbx_strand_id
1 'polypeptide(L)'
;MRRGAKCDFLTDDLRVQTGATDTSAISAHGYDPYALELIEGCRDGLVLDCGAGKRPVYYPNVVNFEIVNYDTTDVLGAGELLPFKDGSFDAVLSLSVLEHVRDPFQCAAEIARVLKPGGKLICCVPFLQPLHGYPHHYYNMTGEGLRALFERRLHIDRHIVPRSTLPLFSLTWFVQSWARVLRGDVREQFLSLRMSDLLRQPEELQDERWVTELSDEANFELASATMLFAHKEA
;
A
#
# COMPACT_ATOMS: atom_id res chain seq x y z
N MET A 1 -23.46 -18.30 2.40
CA MET A 1 -23.67 -18.16 0.96
C MET A 1 -22.62 -18.99 0.21
N ARG A 2 -22.99 -19.72 -0.87
CA ARG A 2 -21.99 -20.33 -1.75
C ARG A 2 -21.34 -19.18 -2.53
N ARG A 3 -20.02 -18.98 -2.40
CA ARG A 3 -19.25 -18.13 -3.29
C ARG A 3 -19.43 -18.63 -4.71
N GLY A 4 -19.66 -17.72 -5.66
CA GLY A 4 -19.59 -18.03 -7.09
C GLY A 4 -18.20 -18.55 -7.48
N ALA A 5 -18.05 -19.04 -8.69
CA ALA A 5 -16.72 -19.37 -9.22
C ALA A 5 -15.89 -18.09 -9.26
N LYS A 6 -14.63 -18.17 -8.81
CA LYS A 6 -13.68 -17.06 -8.95
C LYS A 6 -13.46 -16.77 -10.43
N CYS A 7 -13.34 -15.47 -10.75
CA CYS A 7 -12.97 -15.05 -12.10
C CYS A 7 -11.47 -14.72 -12.11
N ASP A 8 -10.73 -15.34 -13.03
CA ASP A 8 -9.29 -15.10 -13.20
C ASP A 8 -9.05 -14.37 -14.53
N PHE A 9 -8.53 -13.15 -14.42
CA PHE A 9 -8.13 -12.30 -15.55
C PHE A 9 -6.63 -12.03 -15.55
N LEU A 10 -5.87 -12.67 -14.65
CA LEU A 10 -4.45 -12.46 -14.49
C LEU A 10 -3.67 -13.38 -15.47
N THR A 11 -3.57 -12.94 -16.72
CA THR A 11 -2.81 -13.65 -17.77
C THR A 11 -1.31 -13.62 -17.48
N ASP A 12 -0.53 -14.54 -18.12
CA ASP A 12 0.93 -14.57 -17.99
C ASP A 12 1.55 -13.25 -18.46
N ASP A 13 1.07 -12.67 -19.55
CA ASP A 13 1.52 -11.36 -20.04
C ASP A 13 1.29 -10.26 -19.02
N LEU A 14 0.11 -10.23 -18.39
CA LEU A 14 -0.21 -9.24 -17.38
C LEU A 14 0.65 -9.43 -16.12
N ARG A 15 0.93 -10.68 -15.72
CA ARG A 15 1.89 -10.98 -14.62
C ARG A 15 3.27 -10.40 -14.91
N VAL A 16 3.78 -10.59 -16.14
CA VAL A 16 5.08 -10.04 -16.54
C VAL A 16 5.07 -8.50 -16.54
N GLN A 17 4.03 -7.89 -17.11
CA GLN A 17 3.92 -6.42 -17.20
C GLN A 17 3.83 -5.75 -15.83
N THR A 18 3.03 -6.30 -14.93
CA THR A 18 2.77 -5.71 -13.60
C THR A 18 3.73 -6.21 -12.52
N GLY A 19 4.47 -7.28 -12.80
CA GLY A 19 5.31 -7.95 -11.80
C GLY A 19 4.52 -8.75 -10.77
N ALA A 20 3.23 -9.03 -11.04
CA ALA A 20 2.40 -9.82 -10.16
C ALA A 20 2.95 -11.26 -10.04
N THR A 21 3.22 -11.70 -8.82
CA THR A 21 3.73 -13.04 -8.53
C THR A 21 2.89 -13.70 -7.45
N ASP A 22 2.79 -15.02 -7.49
CA ASP A 22 2.19 -15.75 -6.39
C ASP A 22 3.07 -15.63 -5.14
N THR A 23 2.42 -15.53 -4.00
CA THR A 23 3.11 -15.40 -2.71
C THR A 23 2.39 -16.21 -1.63
N SER A 24 3.18 -16.77 -0.72
CA SER A 24 2.68 -17.35 0.53
C SER A 24 2.49 -16.27 1.62
N ALA A 25 3.01 -15.07 1.41
CA ALA A 25 2.80 -13.95 2.33
C ALA A 25 1.33 -13.55 2.33
N ILE A 26 0.78 -13.30 3.51
CA ILE A 26 -0.62 -12.98 3.68
C ILE A 26 -0.72 -11.53 4.14
N SER A 27 -1.30 -10.67 3.30
CA SER A 27 -1.80 -9.36 3.71
C SER A 27 -3.23 -9.54 4.21
N ALA A 28 -3.45 -9.47 5.53
CA ALA A 28 -4.75 -9.70 6.14
C ALA A 28 -5.09 -8.54 7.09
N HIS A 29 -6.02 -7.70 6.68
CA HIS A 29 -6.45 -6.54 7.46
C HIS A 29 -7.97 -6.41 7.45
N GLY A 30 -8.53 -5.95 8.59
CA GLY A 30 -9.92 -5.48 8.65
C GLY A 30 -10.07 -4.12 7.97
N TYR A 31 -11.31 -3.73 7.73
CA TYR A 31 -11.61 -2.38 7.28
C TYR A 31 -11.55 -1.40 8.46
N ASP A 32 -11.06 -0.21 8.19
CA ASP A 32 -11.16 0.91 9.12
C ASP A 32 -12.60 1.46 9.19
N PRO A 33 -12.93 2.34 10.15
CA PRO A 33 -14.29 2.87 10.29
C PRO A 33 -14.81 3.61 9.05
N TYR A 34 -13.95 4.30 8.27
CA TYR A 34 -14.36 5.02 7.07
C TYR A 34 -14.74 4.06 5.94
N ALA A 35 -13.95 3.00 5.78
CA ALA A 35 -14.25 1.95 4.80
C ALA A 35 -15.54 1.20 5.17
N LEU A 36 -15.75 0.89 6.45
CA LEU A 36 -16.99 0.27 6.94
C LEU A 36 -18.20 1.16 6.68
N GLU A 37 -18.11 2.44 7.00
CA GLU A 37 -19.18 3.42 6.73
C GLU A 37 -19.53 3.48 5.23
N LEU A 38 -18.51 3.45 4.35
CA LEU A 38 -18.71 3.42 2.91
C LEU A 38 -19.41 2.15 2.45
N ILE A 39 -18.96 0.97 2.90
CA ILE A 39 -19.54 -0.33 2.58
C ILE A 39 -21.00 -0.40 3.04
N GLU A 40 -21.28 0.05 4.26
CA GLU A 40 -22.62 0.06 4.83
C GLU A 40 -23.54 1.07 4.14
N GLY A 41 -23.00 2.21 3.73
CA GLY A 41 -23.73 3.22 2.94
C GLY A 41 -24.09 2.77 1.51
N CYS A 42 -23.40 1.73 1.01
CA CYS A 42 -23.60 1.16 -0.34
C CYS A 42 -24.29 -0.22 -0.31
N ARG A 43 -25.17 -0.52 0.66
CA ARG A 43 -25.77 -1.86 0.83
C ARG A 43 -26.55 -2.35 -0.38
N ASP A 44 -27.20 -1.44 -1.10
CA ASP A 44 -27.99 -1.73 -2.29
C ASP A 44 -27.20 -1.56 -3.60
N GLY A 45 -25.90 -1.25 -3.49
CA GLY A 45 -24.99 -1.05 -4.61
C GLY A 45 -23.82 -2.04 -4.57
N LEU A 46 -22.80 -1.77 -5.39
CA LEU A 46 -21.56 -2.55 -5.45
C LEU A 46 -20.35 -1.69 -5.05
N VAL A 47 -19.53 -2.25 -4.19
CA VAL A 47 -18.22 -1.70 -3.80
C VAL A 47 -17.13 -2.56 -4.40
N LEU A 48 -16.13 -1.97 -5.04
CA LEU A 48 -14.89 -2.65 -5.41
C LEU A 48 -13.84 -2.45 -4.32
N ASP A 49 -13.31 -3.51 -3.77
CA ASP A 49 -12.11 -3.48 -2.95
C ASP A 49 -10.91 -3.84 -3.84
N CYS A 50 -10.25 -2.82 -4.37
CA CYS A 50 -9.14 -2.93 -5.32
C CYS A 50 -7.84 -3.16 -4.55
N GLY A 51 -7.31 -4.38 -4.59
CA GLY A 51 -6.21 -4.84 -3.74
C GLY A 51 -6.68 -5.24 -2.34
N ALA A 52 -7.70 -6.11 -2.30
CA ALA A 52 -8.40 -6.45 -1.05
C ALA A 52 -7.53 -7.14 0.00
N GLY A 53 -6.46 -7.85 -0.41
CA GLY A 53 -5.79 -8.77 0.48
C GLY A 53 -6.73 -9.90 0.95
N LYS A 54 -6.35 -10.58 2.01
CA LYS A 54 -7.20 -11.57 2.67
C LYS A 54 -8.10 -10.88 3.71
N ARG A 55 -9.39 -10.71 3.41
CA ARG A 55 -10.32 -10.06 4.33
C ARG A 55 -10.83 -11.04 5.40
N PRO A 56 -10.81 -10.66 6.69
CA PRO A 56 -11.33 -11.51 7.78
C PRO A 56 -12.87 -11.62 7.75
N VAL A 57 -13.55 -10.62 7.17
CA VAL A 57 -15.00 -10.57 7.05
C VAL A 57 -15.38 -10.35 5.60
N TYR A 58 -16.33 -11.14 5.09
CA TYR A 58 -16.86 -11.02 3.74
C TYR A 58 -18.16 -10.21 3.72
N TYR A 59 -18.23 -9.20 2.88
CA TYR A 59 -19.41 -8.37 2.68
C TYR A 59 -20.04 -8.69 1.32
N PRO A 60 -21.34 -9.01 1.25
CA PRO A 60 -21.98 -9.48 0.01
C PRO A 60 -22.09 -8.42 -1.10
N ASN A 61 -21.99 -7.14 -0.74
CA ASN A 61 -21.96 -6.02 -1.68
C ASN A 61 -20.55 -5.56 -2.04
N VAL A 62 -19.50 -6.26 -1.58
CA VAL A 62 -18.09 -5.96 -1.89
C VAL A 62 -17.53 -7.02 -2.83
N VAL A 63 -16.94 -6.59 -3.93
CA VAL A 63 -16.14 -7.41 -4.83
C VAL A 63 -14.68 -7.31 -4.42
N ASN A 64 -14.12 -8.39 -3.89
CA ASN A 64 -12.70 -8.45 -3.50
C ASN A 64 -11.86 -8.75 -4.75
N PHE A 65 -11.22 -7.71 -5.28
CA PHE A 65 -10.30 -7.79 -6.41
C PHE A 65 -8.85 -7.85 -5.90
N GLU A 66 -8.07 -8.82 -6.39
CA GLU A 66 -6.72 -9.08 -5.84
C GLU A 66 -5.82 -9.75 -6.88
N ILE A 67 -4.50 -9.55 -6.77
CA ILE A 67 -3.49 -10.26 -7.57
C ILE A 67 -3.17 -11.66 -7.01
N VAL A 68 -3.48 -11.89 -5.73
CA VAL A 68 -3.21 -13.16 -5.03
C VAL A 68 -4.50 -13.93 -4.82
N ASN A 69 -4.45 -15.24 -5.05
CA ASN A 69 -5.60 -16.12 -4.93
C ASN A 69 -5.89 -16.51 -3.46
N TYR A 70 -6.31 -15.55 -2.65
CA TYR A 70 -6.81 -15.85 -1.30
C TYR A 70 -8.20 -16.52 -1.35
N ASP A 71 -8.59 -17.16 -0.25
CA ASP A 71 -9.94 -17.73 -0.09
C ASP A 71 -11.06 -16.66 -0.12
N THR A 72 -10.71 -15.40 0.12
CA THR A 72 -11.62 -14.25 0.07
C THR A 72 -11.62 -13.49 -1.26
N THR A 73 -10.72 -13.80 -2.20
CA THR A 73 -10.66 -13.18 -3.52
C THR A 73 -11.85 -13.63 -4.38
N ASP A 74 -12.55 -12.68 -4.97
CA ASP A 74 -13.64 -12.92 -5.93
C ASP A 74 -13.13 -12.85 -7.37
N VAL A 75 -12.27 -11.86 -7.67
CA VAL A 75 -11.72 -11.61 -9.00
C VAL A 75 -10.20 -11.45 -8.89
N LEU A 76 -9.47 -12.25 -9.68
CA LEU A 76 -8.02 -12.14 -9.85
C LEU A 76 -7.70 -11.23 -11.03
N GLY A 77 -6.78 -10.29 -10.84
CA GLY A 77 -6.34 -9.35 -11.87
C GLY A 77 -5.33 -8.33 -11.33
N ALA A 78 -4.83 -7.47 -12.20
CA ALA A 78 -3.94 -6.37 -11.83
C ALA A 78 -4.68 -5.03 -11.89
N GLY A 79 -4.35 -4.13 -10.97
CA GLY A 79 -5.02 -2.84 -10.83
C GLY A 79 -4.86 -1.92 -12.03
N GLU A 80 -3.79 -2.11 -12.81
CA GLU A 80 -3.51 -1.38 -14.06
C GLU A 80 -4.49 -1.72 -15.20
N LEU A 81 -5.23 -2.84 -15.08
CA LEU A 81 -6.22 -3.28 -16.07
C LEU A 81 -7.38 -3.97 -15.36
N LEU A 82 -8.35 -3.19 -14.89
CA LEU A 82 -9.52 -3.71 -14.20
C LEU A 82 -10.51 -4.37 -15.17
N PRO A 83 -10.88 -5.66 -14.99
CA PRO A 83 -11.74 -6.40 -15.92
C PRO A 83 -13.22 -6.06 -15.74
N PHE A 84 -13.54 -4.81 -15.44
CA PHE A 84 -14.89 -4.32 -15.23
C PHE A 84 -15.27 -3.27 -16.27
N LYS A 85 -16.56 -3.16 -16.56
CA LYS A 85 -17.10 -2.11 -17.44
C LYS A 85 -17.02 -0.76 -16.75
N ASP A 86 -17.00 0.31 -17.56
CA ASP A 86 -17.11 1.68 -17.08
C ASP A 86 -18.37 1.85 -16.21
N GLY A 87 -18.23 2.59 -15.13
CA GLY A 87 -19.36 2.92 -14.26
C GLY A 87 -20.03 1.70 -13.61
N SER A 88 -19.26 0.68 -13.22
CA SER A 88 -19.80 -0.55 -12.61
C SER A 88 -20.05 -0.42 -11.11
N PHE A 89 -19.30 0.43 -10.41
CA PHE A 89 -19.28 0.46 -8.95
C PHE A 89 -19.80 1.77 -8.37
N ASP A 90 -20.58 1.66 -7.31
CA ASP A 90 -21.07 2.80 -6.51
C ASP A 90 -19.96 3.36 -5.61
N ALA A 91 -19.00 2.52 -5.23
CA ALA A 91 -17.82 2.95 -4.50
C ALA A 91 -16.60 2.06 -4.81
N VAL A 92 -15.39 2.61 -4.61
CA VAL A 92 -14.11 1.89 -4.66
C VAL A 92 -13.32 2.15 -3.39
N LEU A 93 -12.72 1.10 -2.85
CA LEU A 93 -11.69 1.12 -1.83
C LEU A 93 -10.35 0.76 -2.47
N SER A 94 -9.28 1.50 -2.14
CA SER A 94 -7.90 1.18 -2.49
C SER A 94 -7.01 1.54 -1.29
N LEU A 95 -6.77 0.56 -0.43
CA LEU A 95 -6.19 0.76 0.90
C LEU A 95 -4.82 0.11 0.96
N SER A 96 -3.76 0.91 0.88
CA SER A 96 -2.35 0.47 0.81
C SER A 96 -2.11 -0.50 -0.35
N VAL A 97 -2.35 -0.01 -1.56
CA VAL A 97 -2.25 -0.78 -2.81
C VAL A 97 -1.38 -0.07 -3.84
N LEU A 98 -1.57 1.25 -4.03
CA LEU A 98 -0.93 1.97 -5.13
C LEU A 98 0.58 2.13 -4.95
N GLU A 99 1.09 1.89 -3.75
CA GLU A 99 2.53 1.78 -3.49
C GLU A 99 3.15 0.49 -4.04
N HIS A 100 2.33 -0.53 -4.30
CA HIS A 100 2.75 -1.86 -4.75
C HIS A 100 2.58 -2.08 -6.26
N VAL A 101 2.03 -1.12 -6.99
CA VAL A 101 1.81 -1.20 -8.44
C VAL A 101 2.89 -0.43 -9.20
N ARG A 102 3.24 -0.89 -10.40
CA ARG A 102 4.24 -0.23 -11.24
C ARG A 102 3.75 1.10 -11.80
N ASP A 103 2.49 1.15 -12.20
CA ASP A 103 1.86 2.35 -12.75
C ASP A 103 0.64 2.77 -11.93
N PRO A 104 0.86 3.52 -10.82
CA PRO A 104 -0.24 4.02 -10.00
C PRO A 104 -1.12 5.03 -10.73
N PHE A 105 -0.62 5.71 -11.76
CA PHE A 105 -1.43 6.62 -12.59
C PHE A 105 -2.43 5.86 -13.45
N GLN A 106 -2.00 4.72 -14.02
CA GLN A 106 -2.90 3.83 -14.76
C GLN A 106 -3.93 3.20 -13.83
N CYS A 107 -3.53 2.72 -12.66
CA CYS A 107 -4.49 2.21 -11.66
C CYS A 107 -5.51 3.27 -11.26
N ALA A 108 -5.08 4.50 -11.01
CA ALA A 108 -5.98 5.60 -10.67
C ALA A 108 -6.95 5.91 -11.82
N ALA A 109 -6.51 5.80 -13.08
CA ALA A 109 -7.36 5.96 -14.25
C ALA A 109 -8.43 4.86 -14.31
N GLU A 110 -8.05 3.60 -14.08
CA GLU A 110 -8.96 2.46 -14.04
C GLU A 110 -9.97 2.55 -12.90
N ILE A 111 -9.51 2.92 -11.69
CA ILE A 111 -10.38 3.18 -10.54
C ILE A 111 -11.44 4.25 -10.89
N ALA A 112 -11.01 5.36 -11.49
CA ALA A 112 -11.94 6.41 -11.90
C ALA A 112 -12.89 5.94 -13.00
N ARG A 113 -12.43 5.12 -13.96
CA ARG A 113 -13.24 4.59 -15.06
C ARG A 113 -14.37 3.67 -14.57
N VAL A 114 -14.06 2.80 -13.60
CA VAL A 114 -15.05 1.82 -13.11
C VAL A 114 -16.05 2.42 -12.11
N LEU A 115 -15.78 3.61 -11.55
CA LEU A 115 -16.73 4.34 -10.72
C LEU A 115 -17.91 4.87 -11.55
N LYS A 116 -19.11 4.74 -11.01
CA LYS A 116 -20.30 5.39 -11.54
C LYS A 116 -20.20 6.92 -11.39
N PRO A 117 -20.90 7.71 -12.21
CA PRO A 117 -21.14 9.11 -11.90
C PRO A 117 -21.70 9.28 -10.47
N GLY A 118 -21.06 10.11 -9.65
CA GLY A 118 -21.40 10.28 -8.22
C GLY A 118 -20.87 9.16 -7.30
N GLY A 119 -20.19 8.16 -7.84
CA GLY A 119 -19.54 7.10 -7.07
C GLY A 119 -18.41 7.63 -6.18
N LYS A 120 -18.15 6.96 -5.07
CA LYS A 120 -17.21 7.40 -4.02
C LYS A 120 -15.91 6.59 -4.04
N LEU A 121 -14.79 7.27 -3.76
CA LEU A 121 -13.48 6.65 -3.57
C LEU A 121 -12.97 6.89 -2.15
N ILE A 122 -12.45 5.84 -1.51
CA ILE A 122 -11.50 5.96 -0.41
C ILE A 122 -10.18 5.33 -0.87
N CYS A 123 -9.14 6.16 -0.92
CA CYS A 123 -7.79 5.73 -1.26
C CYS A 123 -6.83 6.12 -0.14
N CYS A 124 -5.99 5.18 0.28
CA CYS A 124 -4.94 5.40 1.26
C CYS A 124 -3.63 4.83 0.72
N VAL A 125 -2.55 5.61 0.83
CA VAL A 125 -1.19 5.21 0.48
C VAL A 125 -0.21 5.64 1.56
N PRO A 126 0.89 4.92 1.80
CA PRO A 126 1.91 5.32 2.76
C PRO A 126 2.71 6.53 2.28
N PHE A 127 3.20 7.32 3.25
CA PHE A 127 4.18 8.37 2.99
C PHE A 127 5.51 8.07 3.71
N LEU A 128 5.51 7.96 5.01
CA LEU A 128 6.71 7.71 5.81
C LEU A 128 6.66 6.30 6.40
N GLN A 129 6.76 5.31 5.54
CA GLN A 129 6.84 3.91 5.97
C GLN A 129 8.13 3.26 5.43
N PRO A 130 8.79 2.39 6.21
CA PRO A 130 9.88 1.56 5.73
C PRO A 130 9.47 0.73 4.52
N LEU A 131 10.45 0.27 3.74
CA LEU A 131 10.21 -0.66 2.65
C LEU A 131 9.46 -1.89 3.16
N HIS A 132 8.35 -2.25 2.51
CA HIS A 132 7.49 -3.33 2.96
C HIS A 132 6.70 -3.95 1.81
N GLY A 133 5.97 -5.01 2.14
CA GLY A 133 5.07 -5.68 1.21
C GLY A 133 5.76 -6.70 0.32
N TYR A 134 4.96 -7.38 -0.49
CA TYR A 134 5.38 -8.40 -1.41
C TYR A 134 4.45 -8.43 -2.63
N PRO A 135 4.97 -8.58 -3.82
CA PRO A 135 6.40 -8.79 -4.13
C PRO A 135 7.20 -7.49 -4.19
N HIS A 136 6.58 -6.34 -4.35
CA HIS A 136 7.24 -5.07 -4.61
C HIS A 136 6.65 -3.93 -3.78
N HIS A 137 7.48 -2.93 -3.49
CA HIS A 137 7.07 -1.62 -2.95
C HIS A 137 7.78 -0.57 -3.80
N TYR A 138 7.02 0.07 -4.69
CA TYR A 138 7.57 1.00 -5.68
C TYR A 138 7.57 2.44 -5.19
N TYR A 139 6.54 2.84 -4.42
CA TYR A 139 6.31 4.24 -4.12
C TYR A 139 5.86 4.47 -2.69
N ASN A 140 6.46 5.46 -2.02
CA ASN A 140 5.84 6.17 -0.94
C ASN A 140 5.35 7.52 -1.47
N MET A 141 4.13 7.94 -1.16
CA MET A 141 3.53 9.12 -1.78
C MET A 141 3.26 10.22 -0.75
N THR A 142 3.63 11.45 -1.10
CA THR A 142 3.19 12.62 -0.36
C THR A 142 1.68 12.84 -0.53
N GLY A 143 1.08 13.70 0.29
CA GLY A 143 -0.31 14.10 0.09
C GLY A 143 -0.57 14.71 -1.29
N GLU A 144 0.36 15.51 -1.82
CA GLU A 144 0.27 16.06 -3.18
C GLU A 144 0.40 14.96 -4.24
N GLY A 145 1.26 13.97 -4.04
CA GLY A 145 1.37 12.80 -4.93
C GLY A 145 0.06 12.03 -5.03
N LEU A 146 -0.58 11.73 -3.91
CA LEU A 146 -1.89 11.08 -3.90
C LEU A 146 -2.97 11.91 -4.59
N ARG A 147 -3.01 13.22 -4.35
CA ARG A 147 -3.94 14.13 -5.04
C ARG A 147 -3.74 14.10 -6.56
N ALA A 148 -2.50 14.17 -7.02
CA ALA A 148 -2.15 14.20 -8.45
C ALA A 148 -2.63 12.97 -9.22
N LEU A 149 -2.80 11.82 -8.57
CA LEU A 149 -3.38 10.63 -9.19
C LEU A 149 -4.84 10.82 -9.59
N PHE A 150 -5.62 11.56 -8.81
CA PHE A 150 -7.08 11.60 -8.95
C PHE A 150 -7.66 12.96 -9.33
N GLU A 151 -7.04 14.10 -8.99
CA GLU A 151 -7.62 15.44 -9.11
C GLU A 151 -8.08 15.85 -10.52
N ARG A 152 -7.50 15.24 -11.57
CA ARG A 152 -7.92 15.46 -12.96
C ARG A 152 -9.16 14.65 -13.37
N ARG A 153 -9.57 13.67 -12.55
CA ARG A 153 -10.63 12.71 -12.85
C ARG A 153 -11.78 12.73 -11.86
N LEU A 154 -11.47 13.05 -10.59
CA LEU A 154 -12.42 13.03 -9.48
C LEU A 154 -12.36 14.36 -8.72
N HIS A 155 -13.51 14.78 -8.22
CA HIS A 155 -13.55 15.86 -7.22
C HIS A 155 -13.09 15.33 -5.87
N ILE A 156 -12.15 16.02 -5.23
CA ILE A 156 -11.60 15.62 -3.94
C ILE A 156 -12.35 16.34 -2.83
N ASP A 157 -13.24 15.63 -2.14
CA ASP A 157 -14.05 16.18 -1.06
C ASP A 157 -13.22 16.53 0.19
N ARG A 158 -12.32 15.61 0.57
CA ARG A 158 -11.45 15.79 1.74
C ARG A 158 -10.17 14.98 1.63
N HIS A 159 -9.12 15.43 2.30
CA HIS A 159 -7.85 14.70 2.44
C HIS A 159 -7.41 14.80 3.90
N ILE A 160 -7.30 13.67 4.58
CA ILE A 160 -7.10 13.59 6.02
C ILE A 160 -6.01 12.57 6.38
N VAL A 161 -5.51 12.65 7.61
CA VAL A 161 -4.72 11.60 8.24
C VAL A 161 -5.61 10.89 9.26
N PRO A 162 -6.07 9.66 8.98
CA PRO A 162 -6.90 8.91 9.92
C PRO A 162 -6.07 8.43 11.13
N ARG A 163 -6.75 8.04 12.22
CA ARG A 163 -6.08 7.59 13.45
C ARG A 163 -5.18 6.38 13.23
N SER A 164 -5.50 5.53 12.26
CA SER A 164 -4.73 4.33 11.88
C SER A 164 -3.41 4.64 11.14
N THR A 165 -3.17 5.89 10.74
CA THR A 165 -1.98 6.31 10.00
C THR A 165 -1.30 7.54 10.60
N LEU A 166 -1.48 7.77 11.90
CA LEU A 166 -0.81 8.87 12.61
C LEU A 166 0.72 8.70 12.57
N PRO A 167 1.50 9.78 12.67
CA PRO A 167 2.97 9.74 12.63
C PRO A 167 3.60 8.75 13.61
N LEU A 168 2.91 8.44 14.71
CA LEU A 168 3.35 7.45 15.69
C LEU A 168 3.57 6.06 15.06
N PHE A 169 2.72 5.66 14.11
CA PHE A 169 2.86 4.35 13.44
C PHE A 169 4.16 4.28 12.63
N SER A 170 4.48 5.33 11.87
CA SER A 170 5.74 5.40 11.10
C SER A 170 6.95 5.41 12.02
N LEU A 171 6.93 6.23 13.07
CA LEU A 171 8.02 6.29 14.05
C LEU A 171 8.24 4.93 14.73
N THR A 172 7.17 4.30 15.20
CA THR A 172 7.27 2.99 15.88
C THR A 172 7.79 1.93 14.93
N TRP A 173 7.29 1.87 13.70
CA TRP A 173 7.74 0.89 12.72
C TRP A 173 9.23 1.10 12.38
N PHE A 174 9.64 2.33 12.11
CA PHE A 174 11.01 2.67 11.80
C PHE A 174 11.97 2.22 12.94
N VAL A 175 11.67 2.59 14.18
CA VAL A 175 12.49 2.22 15.34
C VAL A 175 12.52 0.70 15.57
N GLN A 176 11.38 0.03 15.39
CA GLN A 176 11.30 -1.44 15.49
C GLN A 176 12.13 -2.14 14.42
N SER A 177 12.05 -1.69 13.17
CA SER A 177 12.83 -2.25 12.06
C SER A 177 14.32 -2.05 12.30
N TRP A 178 14.73 -0.87 12.76
CA TRP A 178 16.13 -0.62 13.11
C TRP A 178 16.61 -1.55 14.23
N ALA A 179 15.89 -1.59 15.35
CA ALA A 179 16.23 -2.43 16.50
C ALA A 179 16.24 -3.93 16.17
N ARG A 180 15.42 -4.38 15.19
CA ARG A 180 15.29 -5.79 14.80
C ARG A 180 16.58 -6.34 14.20
N VAL A 181 17.31 -5.54 13.45
CA VAL A 181 18.54 -5.98 12.74
C VAL A 181 19.78 -5.90 13.60
N LEU A 182 19.82 -5.03 14.59
CA LEU A 182 20.92 -4.93 15.54
C LEU A 182 20.97 -6.12 16.51
N ARG A 183 22.16 -6.42 17.04
CA ARG A 183 22.40 -7.56 17.93
C ARG A 183 23.20 -7.13 19.17
N GLY A 184 23.13 -7.94 20.22
CA GLY A 184 23.95 -7.84 21.45
C GLY A 184 23.90 -6.44 22.07
N ASP A 185 25.09 -5.99 22.50
CA ASP A 185 25.33 -4.70 23.16
C ASP A 185 24.96 -3.49 22.29
N VAL A 186 25.13 -3.60 20.97
CA VAL A 186 24.77 -2.51 20.03
C VAL A 186 23.24 -2.30 19.98
N ARG A 187 22.47 -3.39 20.01
CA ARG A 187 21.02 -3.29 20.11
C ARG A 187 20.58 -2.68 21.44
N GLU A 188 21.23 -3.07 22.54
CA GLU A 188 20.97 -2.50 23.87
C GLU A 188 21.32 -1.02 23.92
N GLN A 189 22.45 -0.63 23.34
CA GLN A 189 22.86 0.78 23.21
C GLN A 189 21.77 1.56 22.45
N PHE A 190 21.33 1.09 21.28
CA PHE A 190 20.29 1.75 20.48
C PHE A 190 18.98 1.91 21.27
N LEU A 191 18.53 0.87 21.94
CA LEU A 191 17.29 0.90 22.72
C LEU A 191 17.37 1.76 23.99
N SER A 192 18.57 2.08 24.47
CA SER A 192 18.79 2.96 25.61
C SER A 192 18.86 4.45 25.26
N LEU A 193 18.89 4.79 23.95
CA LEU A 193 18.92 6.17 23.49
C LEU A 193 17.68 6.92 23.97
N ARG A 194 17.86 8.15 24.38
CA ARG A 194 16.77 9.09 24.62
C ARG A 194 16.38 9.75 23.30
N MET A 195 15.14 10.16 23.17
CA MET A 195 14.72 10.94 22.00
C MET A 195 15.58 12.18 21.78
N SER A 196 16.07 12.82 22.87
CA SER A 196 16.99 13.96 22.79
C SER A 196 18.32 13.63 22.10
N ASP A 197 18.78 12.38 22.19
CA ASP A 197 20.05 11.97 21.60
C ASP A 197 19.94 11.89 20.07
N LEU A 198 18.74 11.61 19.55
CA LEU A 198 18.41 11.57 18.12
C LEU A 198 18.08 12.95 17.51
N LEU A 199 17.98 14.01 18.33
CA LEU A 199 17.75 15.39 17.83
C LEU A 199 19.06 16.11 17.47
N ARG A 200 20.21 15.45 17.58
CA ARG A 200 21.51 15.95 17.13
C ARG A 200 21.58 15.94 15.60
N GLN A 201 22.57 16.65 15.04
CA GLN A 201 22.81 16.60 13.59
C GLN A 201 23.20 15.18 13.19
N PRO A 202 22.62 14.62 12.11
CA PRO A 202 22.91 13.24 11.69
C PRO A 202 24.40 12.96 11.45
N GLU A 203 25.15 13.96 10.98
CA GLU A 203 26.61 13.87 10.75
C GLU A 203 27.40 13.60 12.02
N GLU A 204 26.87 13.95 13.21
CA GLU A 204 27.49 13.66 14.49
C GLU A 204 27.24 12.23 14.96
N LEU A 205 26.26 11.54 14.35
CA LEU A 205 25.80 10.21 14.74
C LEU A 205 26.20 9.14 13.73
N GLN A 206 26.62 9.50 12.53
CA GLN A 206 26.85 8.58 11.41
C GLN A 206 27.90 7.49 11.69
N ASP A 207 28.84 7.74 12.62
CA ASP A 207 29.91 6.80 12.98
C ASP A 207 29.55 5.95 14.21
N GLU A 208 28.36 6.13 14.78
CA GLU A 208 27.90 5.32 15.91
C GLU A 208 27.69 3.86 15.48
N ARG A 209 28.02 2.90 16.34
CA ARG A 209 27.92 1.47 16.02
C ARG A 209 26.51 1.05 15.62
N TRP A 210 25.49 1.60 16.25
CA TRP A 210 24.09 1.32 15.91
C TRP A 210 23.67 1.89 14.55
N VAL A 211 24.47 2.73 13.91
CA VAL A 211 24.32 3.18 12.52
C VAL A 211 25.18 2.31 11.59
N THR A 212 26.47 2.15 11.92
CA THR A 212 27.43 1.49 11.02
C THR A 212 27.30 -0.03 10.98
N GLU A 213 26.64 -0.65 11.94
CA GLU A 213 26.37 -2.10 11.98
C GLU A 213 25.03 -2.50 11.35
N LEU A 214 24.33 -1.58 10.68
CA LEU A 214 23.19 -1.93 9.83
C LEU A 214 23.66 -2.68 8.59
N SER A 215 22.95 -3.76 8.22
CA SER A 215 23.20 -4.45 6.95
C SER A 215 22.77 -3.59 5.76
N ASP A 216 23.25 -3.92 4.56
CA ASP A 216 22.83 -3.23 3.32
C ASP A 216 21.32 -3.32 3.11
N GLU A 217 20.71 -4.48 3.41
CA GLU A 217 19.25 -4.66 3.30
C GLU A 217 18.50 -3.74 4.27
N ALA A 218 18.99 -3.61 5.52
CA ALA A 218 18.39 -2.71 6.50
C ALA A 218 18.56 -1.25 6.11
N ASN A 219 19.73 -0.89 5.56
CA ASN A 219 19.94 0.44 4.99
C ASN A 219 18.97 0.74 3.86
N PHE A 220 18.71 -0.19 2.93
CA PHE A 220 17.71 -0.02 1.90
C PHE A 220 16.29 0.05 2.45
N GLU A 221 15.94 -0.78 3.45
CA GLU A 221 14.60 -0.77 4.08
C GLU A 221 14.30 0.58 4.72
N LEU A 222 15.31 1.21 5.35
CA LEU A 222 15.15 2.40 6.21
C LEU A 222 15.71 3.69 5.61
N ALA A 223 16.25 3.65 4.40
CA ALA A 223 16.91 4.79 3.79
C ALA A 223 16.02 6.03 3.70
N SER A 224 16.56 7.19 3.98
CA SER A 224 15.90 8.47 3.71
C SER A 224 15.77 8.74 2.21
N ALA A 225 16.70 8.25 1.41
CA ALA A 225 16.75 8.31 -0.05
C ALA A 225 17.68 7.23 -0.60
N THR A 226 17.47 6.85 -1.84
CA THR A 226 18.37 5.98 -2.59
C THR A 226 18.95 6.71 -3.80
N MET A 227 20.09 6.27 -4.33
CA MET A 227 20.74 6.88 -5.50
C MET A 227 20.95 5.82 -6.56
N LEU A 228 20.50 6.10 -7.77
CA LEU A 228 20.65 5.25 -8.94
C LEU A 228 21.68 5.84 -9.91
N PHE A 229 22.63 5.02 -10.35
CA PHE A 229 23.55 5.34 -11.43
C PHE A 229 23.17 4.50 -12.65
N ALA A 230 23.02 5.15 -13.81
CA ALA A 230 22.63 4.47 -15.03
C ALA A 230 23.27 5.18 -16.25
N HIS A 231 23.38 4.45 -17.37
CA HIS A 231 23.74 5.01 -18.66
C HIS A 231 22.83 4.43 -19.75
N LYS A 232 22.71 5.14 -20.86
CA LYS A 232 22.01 4.63 -22.03
C LYS A 232 23.02 3.81 -22.85
N GLU A 233 22.64 2.60 -23.22
CA GLU A 233 23.41 1.79 -24.15
C GLU A 233 23.48 2.43 -25.53
N ALA A 234 24.62 2.20 -26.26
CA ALA A 234 24.88 2.79 -27.55
C ALA A 234 24.02 2.18 -28.68
#